data_1fcd7a67d8f967793a17c0ac04ebcda7
#
_entry.id   1fcd7a67d8f967793a17c0ac04ebcda7
#
_cell.length_a   1.000
_cell.length_b   1.000
_cell.length_c   1.000
_cell.angle_alpha   90.00
_cell.angle_beta   90.00
_cell.angle_gamma   90.00
#
_symmetry.space_group_name_H-M   'P 1'
#
loop_
_entity.id
_entity.type
_entity.pdbx_description
1 polymer ?
#
loop_
_entity_poly.entity_id
_entity_poly.type
_entity_poly.pdbx_seq_one_letter_code
_entity_poly.pdbx_strand_id
1 'polypeptide(L)'
;MPANRIFHRLIGARMPHILWAQSRPADAQRGVYLGLMHGLASTVYGKSLGIDKASDVARRKDFVRHVPIVTYDALKPWILRARDGEQNVLWPGVTQWFAQSSGTTSDHHKWLPVTSESLYDGHYKGGKDVLAPVSYTHLTLPTT
;
A
#
# COMPACT_ATOMS: atom_id res chain seq x y z
N MET A 1 -27.65 20.99 9.28
CA MET A 1 -27.31 20.65 7.89
C MET A 1 -26.94 19.17 7.82
N PRO A 2 -27.72 18.30 7.15
CA PRO A 2 -27.54 16.84 7.24
C PRO A 2 -26.24 16.31 6.62
N ALA A 3 -25.72 16.93 5.54
CA ALA A 3 -24.53 16.46 4.85
C ALA A 3 -23.26 16.47 5.71
N ASN A 4 -23.10 17.47 6.58
CA ASN A 4 -21.93 17.60 7.46
C ASN A 4 -21.89 16.45 8.49
N ARG A 5 -23.05 16.06 9.05
CA ARG A 5 -23.11 14.94 10.03
C ARG A 5 -22.78 13.60 9.42
N ILE A 6 -23.18 13.37 8.16
CA ILE A 6 -22.86 12.12 7.44
C ILE A 6 -21.35 12.06 7.15
N PHE A 7 -20.78 13.15 6.65
CA PHE A 7 -19.35 13.25 6.40
C PHE A 7 -18.51 12.99 7.66
N HIS A 8 -18.82 13.65 8.78
CA HIS A 8 -18.16 13.43 10.07
C HIS A 8 -18.31 11.98 10.56
N ARG A 9 -19.47 11.36 10.38
CA ARG A 9 -19.69 9.97 10.78
C ARG A 9 -18.84 8.99 9.94
N LEU A 10 -18.73 9.21 8.63
CA LEU A 10 -17.94 8.37 7.74
C LEU A 10 -16.43 8.48 8.01
N ILE A 11 -15.96 9.68 8.27
CA ILE A 11 -14.55 9.92 8.58
C ILE A 11 -14.21 9.47 10.01
N GLY A 12 -15.06 9.80 10.99
CA GLY A 12 -14.90 9.39 12.39
C GLY A 12 -14.91 7.88 12.59
N ALA A 13 -15.56 7.11 11.70
CA ALA A 13 -15.54 5.66 11.72
C ALA A 13 -14.12 5.04 11.61
N ARG A 14 -13.13 5.82 11.20
CA ARG A 14 -11.73 5.39 11.13
C ARG A 14 -11.01 5.45 12.48
N MET A 15 -11.50 6.26 13.43
CA MET A 15 -10.84 6.46 14.72
C MET A 15 -10.55 5.18 15.52
N PRO A 16 -11.49 4.23 15.66
CA PRO A 16 -11.20 2.99 16.39
C PRO A 16 -10.01 2.22 15.82
N HIS A 17 -9.87 2.18 14.50
CA HIS A 17 -8.75 1.53 13.84
C HIS A 17 -7.42 2.28 14.07
N ILE A 18 -7.44 3.60 14.00
CA ILE A 18 -6.26 4.44 14.26
C ILE A 18 -5.79 4.23 15.70
N LEU A 19 -6.69 4.30 16.67
CA LEU A 19 -6.38 4.08 18.09
C LEU A 19 -5.88 2.65 18.36
N TRP A 20 -6.46 1.66 17.71
CA TRP A 20 -5.98 0.28 17.77
C TRP A 20 -4.56 0.14 17.24
N ALA A 21 -4.26 0.73 16.06
CA ALA A 21 -2.94 0.68 15.46
C ALA A 21 -1.90 1.44 16.30
N GLN A 22 -2.27 2.54 16.94
CA GLN A 22 -1.41 3.27 17.87
C GLN A 22 -1.12 2.48 19.14
N SER A 23 -2.11 1.76 19.68
CA SER A 23 -1.94 0.96 20.90
C SER A 23 -1.23 -0.38 20.63
N ARG A 24 -1.24 -0.86 19.38
CA ARG A 24 -0.66 -2.15 18.97
C ARG A 24 0.11 -2.04 17.66
N PRO A 25 1.17 -1.22 17.60
CA PRO A 25 1.88 -0.95 16.35
C PRO A 25 2.54 -2.19 15.75
N ALA A 26 3.05 -3.11 16.57
CA ALA A 26 3.66 -4.33 16.09
C ALA A 26 2.64 -5.26 15.41
N ASP A 27 1.43 -5.39 16.00
CA ASP A 27 0.36 -6.22 15.43
C ASP A 27 -0.15 -5.61 14.11
N ALA A 28 -0.32 -4.27 14.07
CA ALA A 28 -0.72 -3.55 12.88
C ALA A 28 0.28 -3.73 11.73
N GLN A 29 1.57 -3.55 12.01
CA GLN A 29 2.65 -3.77 11.04
C GLN A 29 2.71 -5.23 10.58
N ARG A 30 2.56 -6.18 11.51
CA ARG A 30 2.57 -7.60 11.18
C ARG A 30 1.43 -7.96 10.23
N GLY A 31 0.23 -7.45 10.47
CA GLY A 31 -0.93 -7.67 9.59
C GLY A 31 -0.66 -7.19 8.17
N VAL A 32 -0.17 -5.96 8.02
CA VAL A 32 0.20 -5.40 6.71
C VAL A 32 1.30 -6.21 6.05
N TYR A 33 2.35 -6.54 6.80
CA TYR A 33 3.48 -7.32 6.29
C TYR A 33 3.02 -8.67 5.73
N LEU A 34 2.22 -9.43 6.48
CA LEU A 34 1.73 -10.74 6.03
C LEU A 34 0.84 -10.62 4.77
N GLY A 35 0.01 -9.58 4.68
CA GLY A 35 -0.77 -9.29 3.48
C GLY A 35 0.12 -9.04 2.25
N LEU A 36 1.18 -8.23 2.41
CA LEU A 36 2.15 -7.97 1.34
C LEU A 36 2.90 -9.24 0.91
N MET A 37 3.30 -10.09 1.86
CA MET A 37 3.98 -11.35 1.55
C MET A 37 3.07 -12.34 0.83
N HIS A 38 1.78 -12.34 1.17
CA HIS A 38 0.79 -13.13 0.46
C HIS A 38 0.62 -12.66 -0.99
N GLY A 39 0.53 -11.36 -1.19
CA GLY A 39 0.52 -10.77 -2.54
C GLY A 39 1.79 -11.13 -3.31
N LEU A 40 2.98 -10.93 -2.75
CA LEU A 40 4.26 -11.21 -3.40
C LEU A 40 4.38 -12.67 -3.85
N ALA A 41 4.02 -13.62 -3.00
CA ALA A 41 4.10 -15.07 -3.32
C ALA A 41 3.23 -15.49 -4.51
N SER A 42 2.18 -14.74 -4.82
CA SER A 42 1.31 -15.01 -5.97
C SER A 42 1.79 -14.35 -7.27
N THR A 43 2.89 -13.59 -7.25
CA THR A 43 3.40 -12.87 -8.41
C THR A 43 4.46 -13.65 -9.17
N VAL A 44 4.64 -13.31 -10.45
CA VAL A 44 5.72 -13.84 -11.28
C VAL A 44 7.09 -13.43 -10.73
N TYR A 45 7.19 -12.18 -10.26
CA TYR A 45 8.41 -11.66 -9.62
C TYR A 45 8.74 -12.42 -8.33
N GLY A 46 7.76 -12.64 -7.44
CA GLY A 46 7.96 -13.41 -6.21
C GLY A 46 8.47 -14.83 -6.48
N LYS A 47 7.86 -15.51 -7.46
CA LYS A 47 8.31 -16.85 -7.89
C LYS A 47 9.73 -16.84 -8.46
N SER A 48 10.12 -15.80 -9.19
CA SER A 48 11.50 -15.66 -9.69
C SER A 48 12.54 -15.51 -8.58
N LEU A 49 12.10 -15.10 -7.39
CA LEU A 49 12.94 -15.01 -6.18
C LEU A 49 12.89 -16.31 -5.32
N GLY A 50 12.22 -17.37 -5.80
CA GLY A 50 12.04 -18.60 -5.04
C GLY A 50 11.00 -18.49 -3.92
N ILE A 51 10.04 -17.57 -4.03
CA ILE A 51 8.95 -17.38 -3.08
C ILE A 51 7.69 -17.97 -3.69
N ASP A 52 7.38 -19.22 -3.31
CA ASP A 52 6.19 -19.93 -3.80
C ASP A 52 4.98 -19.77 -2.87
N LYS A 53 5.25 -19.53 -1.58
CA LYS A 53 4.24 -19.40 -0.54
C LYS A 53 4.57 -18.23 0.38
N ALA A 54 3.55 -17.58 0.92
CA ALA A 54 3.74 -16.53 1.92
C ALA A 54 4.52 -16.98 3.17
N SER A 55 4.46 -18.28 3.51
CA SER A 55 5.23 -18.86 4.60
C SER A 55 6.74 -18.78 4.40
N ASP A 56 7.22 -18.79 3.15
CA ASP A 56 8.65 -18.75 2.82
C ASP A 56 9.31 -17.44 3.26
N VAL A 57 8.50 -16.39 3.34
CA VAL A 57 8.90 -15.03 3.74
C VAL A 57 8.06 -14.48 4.92
N ALA A 58 7.43 -15.34 5.71
CA ALA A 58 6.58 -14.91 6.83
C ALA A 58 7.36 -14.21 7.96
N ARG A 59 8.66 -14.45 8.08
CA ARG A 59 9.55 -13.76 9.01
C ARG A 59 10.46 -12.80 8.26
N ARG A 60 10.71 -11.64 8.85
CA ARG A 60 11.58 -10.61 8.25
C ARG A 60 12.95 -11.15 7.80
N LYS A 61 13.57 -12.04 8.58
CA LYS A 61 14.86 -12.63 8.22
C LYS A 61 14.81 -13.47 6.94
N ASP A 62 13.70 -14.14 6.70
CA ASP A 62 13.53 -14.96 5.51
C ASP A 62 13.24 -14.07 4.30
N PHE A 63 12.44 -13.00 4.47
CA PHE A 63 12.25 -11.97 3.45
C PHE A 63 13.58 -11.36 2.99
N VAL A 64 14.44 -10.93 3.91
CA VAL A 64 15.74 -10.31 3.59
C VAL A 64 16.67 -11.27 2.82
N ARG A 65 16.51 -12.59 2.99
CA ARG A 65 17.29 -13.59 2.24
C ARG A 65 16.83 -13.76 0.80
N HIS A 66 15.51 -13.67 0.56
CA HIS A 66 14.92 -13.91 -0.75
C HIS A 66 14.83 -12.63 -1.59
N VAL A 67 14.56 -11.49 -0.95
CA VAL A 67 14.28 -10.24 -1.65
C VAL A 67 15.50 -9.32 -1.58
N PRO A 68 16.26 -9.19 -2.67
CA PRO A 68 17.40 -8.30 -2.74
C PRO A 68 16.98 -6.82 -2.78
N ILE A 69 17.88 -5.94 -2.37
CA ILE A 69 17.75 -4.51 -2.66
C ILE A 69 18.08 -4.31 -4.14
N VAL A 70 17.13 -3.75 -4.89
CA VAL A 70 17.27 -3.57 -6.34
C VAL A 70 17.09 -2.10 -6.74
N THR A 71 17.71 -1.71 -7.86
CA THR A 71 17.50 -0.40 -8.48
C THR A 71 16.25 -0.41 -9.35
N TYR A 72 15.79 0.79 -9.74
CA TYR A 72 14.70 0.92 -10.72
C TYR A 72 15.01 0.19 -12.03
N ASP A 73 16.25 0.28 -12.51
CA ASP A 73 16.64 -0.33 -13.79
C ASP A 73 16.55 -1.86 -13.75
N ALA A 74 16.85 -2.47 -12.60
CA ALA A 74 16.66 -3.91 -12.40
C ALA A 74 15.17 -4.31 -12.38
N LEU A 75 14.28 -3.44 -11.89
CA LEU A 75 12.83 -3.67 -11.89
C LEU A 75 12.15 -3.27 -13.21
N LYS A 76 12.77 -2.42 -14.01
CA LYS A 76 12.18 -1.87 -15.24
C LYS A 76 11.62 -2.95 -16.18
N PRO A 77 12.30 -4.08 -16.45
CA PRO A 77 11.73 -5.13 -17.30
C PRO A 77 10.39 -5.68 -16.78
N TRP A 78 10.27 -5.85 -15.46
CA TRP A 78 9.05 -6.32 -14.81
C TRP A 78 7.93 -5.27 -14.88
N ILE A 79 8.30 -4.00 -14.69
CA ILE A 79 7.35 -2.87 -14.81
C ILE A 79 6.80 -2.78 -16.22
N LEU A 80 7.64 -2.96 -17.24
CA LEU A 80 7.21 -2.93 -18.63
C LEU A 80 6.26 -4.07 -18.97
N ARG A 81 6.53 -5.29 -18.50
CA ARG A 81 5.61 -6.43 -18.65
C ARG A 81 4.23 -6.15 -18.05
N ALA A 82 4.21 -5.60 -16.82
CA ALA A 82 2.96 -5.21 -16.19
C ALA A 82 2.22 -4.10 -16.96
N ARG A 83 2.96 -3.14 -17.51
CA ARG A 83 2.42 -2.06 -18.34
C ARG A 83 1.85 -2.57 -19.66
N ASP A 84 2.45 -3.59 -20.23
CA ASP A 84 2.00 -4.22 -21.46
C ASP A 84 0.79 -5.17 -21.23
N GLY A 85 0.25 -5.18 -20.00
CA GLY A 85 -0.99 -5.88 -19.64
C GLY A 85 -0.79 -7.28 -19.06
N GLU A 86 0.44 -7.73 -18.84
CA GLU A 86 0.69 -9.02 -18.20
C GLU A 86 0.22 -9.01 -16.74
N GLN A 87 -0.54 -10.03 -16.37
CA GLN A 87 -1.12 -10.15 -15.04
C GLN A 87 -0.13 -10.75 -14.03
N ASN A 88 -0.35 -10.40 -12.76
CA ASN A 88 0.40 -10.97 -11.63
C ASN A 88 1.92 -10.80 -11.73
N VAL A 89 2.42 -9.76 -12.39
CA VAL A 89 3.87 -9.57 -12.54
C VAL A 89 4.51 -9.14 -11.22
N LEU A 90 4.19 -7.95 -10.74
CA LEU A 90 4.72 -7.35 -9.51
C LEU A 90 3.71 -7.33 -8.37
N TRP A 91 2.42 -7.43 -8.71
CA TRP A 91 1.30 -7.49 -7.79
C TRP A 91 0.20 -8.38 -8.38
N PRO A 92 -0.66 -9.02 -7.58
CA PRO A 92 -1.76 -9.84 -8.09
C PRO A 92 -2.72 -9.06 -8.98
N GLY A 93 -3.18 -9.67 -10.05
CA GLY A 93 -4.08 -9.07 -11.03
C GLY A 93 -3.39 -8.22 -12.07
N VAL A 94 -4.16 -7.35 -12.72
CA VAL A 94 -3.69 -6.39 -13.74
C VAL A 94 -3.38 -5.05 -13.07
N THR A 95 -2.22 -4.50 -13.34
CA THR A 95 -1.89 -3.13 -12.96
C THR A 95 -2.46 -2.16 -13.99
N GLN A 96 -3.51 -1.43 -13.63
CA GLN A 96 -4.23 -0.54 -14.54
C GLN A 96 -3.62 0.85 -14.67
N TRP A 97 -2.94 1.32 -13.63
CA TRP A 97 -2.43 2.69 -13.58
C TRP A 97 -0.92 2.72 -13.36
N PHE A 98 -0.28 3.68 -14.00
CA PHE A 98 1.14 3.96 -13.86
C PHE A 98 1.34 5.45 -13.68
N ALA A 99 1.91 5.83 -12.54
CA ALA A 99 2.36 7.19 -12.32
C ALA A 99 3.69 7.43 -13.03
N GLN A 100 3.90 8.62 -13.56
CA GLN A 100 5.14 9.00 -14.19
C GLN A 100 5.86 10.00 -13.28
N SER A 101 7.11 9.73 -12.93
CA SER A 101 7.92 10.69 -12.18
C SER A 101 8.48 11.76 -13.13
N SER A 102 8.51 13.03 -12.67
CA SER A 102 9.24 14.09 -13.33
C SER A 102 10.73 13.82 -13.16
N GLY A 103 11.38 13.27 -14.18
CA GLY A 103 12.83 13.08 -14.17
C GLY A 103 13.56 14.43 -14.18
N THR A 104 14.14 14.84 -13.07
CA THR A 104 14.92 16.08 -12.96
C THR A 104 16.40 15.90 -13.30
N THR A 105 16.91 14.67 -13.43
CA THR A 105 18.35 14.39 -13.58
C THR A 105 18.74 13.35 -14.63
N SER A 106 17.79 12.70 -15.28
CA SER A 106 18.06 11.78 -16.39
C SER A 106 16.88 11.82 -17.35
N ASP A 107 17.15 11.86 -18.62
CA ASP A 107 16.21 12.00 -19.76
C ASP A 107 15.10 10.93 -19.85
N HIS A 108 14.89 10.12 -18.82
CA HIS A 108 13.96 9.01 -18.84
C HIS A 108 12.98 9.08 -17.68
N HIS A 109 11.72 9.34 -18.02
CA HIS A 109 10.61 9.20 -17.10
C HIS A 109 10.54 7.78 -16.52
N LYS A 110 10.35 7.67 -15.21
CA LYS A 110 10.16 6.39 -14.51
C LYS A 110 8.69 6.09 -14.37
N TRP A 111 8.29 4.89 -14.74
CA TRP A 111 6.93 4.38 -14.56
C TRP A 111 6.81 3.71 -13.19
N LEU A 112 5.87 4.15 -12.40
CA LEU A 112 5.60 3.60 -11.07
C LEU A 112 4.24 2.89 -11.12
N PRO A 113 4.19 1.56 -10.99
CA PRO A 113 2.94 0.82 -10.96
C PRO A 113 2.06 1.28 -9.79
N VAL A 114 0.79 1.54 -10.04
CA VAL A 114 -0.21 1.91 -9.04
C VAL A 114 -1.30 0.84 -9.05
N THR A 115 -1.37 0.06 -7.99
CA THR A 115 -2.40 -0.98 -7.85
C THR A 115 -3.67 -0.42 -7.24
N SER A 116 -4.80 -1.11 -7.42
CA SER A 116 -6.06 -0.75 -6.77
C SER A 116 -5.91 -0.66 -5.25
N GLU A 117 -5.21 -1.63 -4.66
CA GLU A 117 -4.96 -1.68 -3.22
C GLU A 117 -4.11 -0.49 -2.75
N SER A 118 -3.05 -0.13 -3.49
CA SER A 118 -2.22 1.04 -3.14
C SER A 118 -3.02 2.34 -3.22
N LEU A 119 -3.96 2.42 -4.18
CA LEU A 119 -4.80 3.59 -4.34
C LEU A 119 -5.87 3.67 -3.25
N TYR A 120 -6.62 2.57 -3.02
CA TYR A 120 -7.75 2.58 -2.08
C TYR A 120 -7.30 2.39 -0.63
N ASP A 121 -6.46 1.41 -0.33
CA ASP A 121 -6.01 1.11 1.03
C ASP A 121 -4.85 1.99 1.49
N GLY A 122 -4.02 2.46 0.58
CA GLY A 122 -2.95 3.41 0.87
C GLY A 122 -3.44 4.85 0.78
N HIS A 123 -3.66 5.36 -0.42
CA HIS A 123 -3.88 6.79 -0.67
C HIS A 123 -5.22 7.30 -0.11
N TYR A 124 -6.35 6.72 -0.52
CA TYR A 124 -7.66 7.21 -0.07
C TYR A 124 -7.93 6.93 1.41
N LYS A 125 -7.52 5.77 1.90
CA LYS A 125 -7.68 5.41 3.31
C LYS A 125 -6.78 6.27 4.20
N GLY A 126 -5.51 6.49 3.78
CA GLY A 126 -4.60 7.40 4.45
C GLY A 126 -5.13 8.84 4.50
N GLY A 127 -5.71 9.34 3.41
CA GLY A 127 -6.38 10.65 3.40
C GLY A 127 -7.53 10.75 4.42
N LYS A 128 -8.34 9.70 4.54
CA LYS A 128 -9.40 9.64 5.59
C LYS A 128 -8.79 9.59 6.99
N ASP A 129 -7.69 8.89 7.19
CA ASP A 129 -7.02 8.76 8.48
C ASP A 129 -6.40 10.08 8.96
N VAL A 130 -5.95 10.96 8.04
CA VAL A 130 -5.52 12.32 8.36
C VAL A 130 -6.70 13.20 8.82
N LEU A 131 -7.86 13.05 8.19
CA LEU A 131 -9.05 13.85 8.51
C LEU A 131 -9.80 13.36 9.76
N ALA A 132 -9.67 12.09 10.13
CA ALA A 132 -10.43 11.48 11.21
C ALA A 132 -10.17 12.14 12.59
N PRO A 133 -8.93 12.40 13.02
CA PRO A 133 -8.64 13.08 14.28
C PRO A 133 -9.22 14.51 14.32
N VAL A 134 -9.12 15.24 13.21
CA VAL A 134 -9.66 16.61 13.10
C VAL A 134 -11.18 16.60 13.29
N SER A 135 -11.87 15.69 12.63
CA SER A 135 -13.32 15.52 12.79
C SER A 135 -13.72 15.12 14.21
N TYR A 136 -12.93 14.26 14.84
CA TYR A 136 -13.17 13.77 16.20
C TYR A 136 -13.01 14.89 17.23
N THR A 137 -11.95 15.69 17.16
CA THR A 137 -11.68 16.79 18.10
C THR A 137 -12.71 17.93 17.99
N HIS A 138 -13.12 18.29 16.77
CA HIS A 138 -14.13 19.33 16.56
C HIS A 138 -15.54 18.94 17.02
N LEU A 139 -15.85 17.65 17.13
CA LEU A 139 -17.14 17.17 17.61
C LEU A 139 -17.19 16.97 19.13
N THR A 140 -16.05 16.80 19.79
CA THR A 140 -15.96 16.47 21.22
C THR A 140 -15.57 17.65 22.09
N LEU A 141 -15.07 18.75 21.50
CA LEU A 141 -14.81 19.97 22.26
C LEU A 141 -16.10 20.73 22.50
N PRO A 142 -16.45 21.06 23.76
CA PRO A 142 -17.57 21.96 24.04
C PRO A 142 -17.29 23.33 23.42
N THR A 143 -18.22 23.80 22.60
CA THR A 143 -18.23 25.19 22.15
C THR A 143 -18.50 26.05 23.37
N THR A 144 -17.48 26.66 23.96
CA THR A 144 -17.59 27.72 24.98
C THR A 144 -18.17 28.96 24.36
#